data_02f04ed13035ddedda3bdadc882e294d
#
_entry.id   02f04ed13035ddedda3bdadc882e294d
#
_cell.length_a   1.000
_cell.length_b   1.000
_cell.length_c   1.000
_cell.angle_alpha   90.00
_cell.angle_beta   90.00
_cell.angle_gamma   90.00
#
_symmetry.space_group_name_H-M   'P 1'
#
loop_
_entity.id
_entity.type
_entity.pdbx_description
1 polymer ?
#
loop_
_entity_poly.entity_id
_entity_poly.type
_entity_poly.pdbx_seq_one_letter_code
_entity_poly.pdbx_strand_id
1 'polypeptide(L)'
;MYVYDPATGESPSGFEGPGLAVMAVGNLPCELPREASETFSEALLPFVPALARADLTEDLETAGLPDPIKRSVILWRGEFAPEFSYMSEFLK
;
A
#
# COMPACT_ATOMS: atom_id res chain seq x y z
N MET A 1 17.81 3.11 -9.04
CA MET A 1 17.71 4.14 -10.10
C MET A 1 18.34 3.61 -11.38
N TYR A 2 17.74 3.84 -12.50
CA TYR A 2 18.25 3.49 -13.82
C TYR A 2 17.83 4.52 -14.85
N VAL A 3 18.51 4.52 -16.00
CA VAL A 3 18.13 5.37 -17.14
C VAL A 3 17.62 4.47 -18.26
N TYR A 4 16.35 4.62 -18.63
CA TYR A 4 15.76 3.89 -19.76
C TYR A 4 15.99 4.64 -21.07
N ASP A 5 16.67 3.99 -22.00
CA ASP A 5 16.84 4.51 -23.36
C ASP A 5 15.78 3.92 -24.29
N PRO A 6 14.81 4.73 -24.75
CA PRO A 6 13.76 4.23 -25.64
C PRO A 6 14.25 3.87 -27.05
N ALA A 7 15.44 4.32 -27.46
CA ALA A 7 15.99 3.99 -28.76
C ALA A 7 16.62 2.59 -28.78
N THR A 8 17.24 2.16 -27.71
CA THR A 8 17.91 0.86 -27.60
C THR A 8 17.13 -0.15 -26.75
N GLY A 9 16.23 0.32 -25.87
CA GLY A 9 15.52 -0.50 -24.88
C GLY A 9 16.39 -0.90 -23.69
N GLU A 10 17.60 -0.39 -23.59
CA GLU A 10 18.52 -0.68 -22.48
C GLU A 10 18.17 0.15 -21.24
N SER A 11 18.54 -0.38 -20.07
CA SER A 11 18.27 0.26 -18.78
C SER A 11 19.50 0.16 -17.85
N PRO A 12 20.61 0.82 -18.19
CA PRO A 12 21.80 0.81 -17.35
C PRO A 12 21.51 1.45 -15.99
N SER A 13 22.14 0.90 -14.94
CA SER A 13 22.05 1.45 -13.59
C SER A 13 22.73 2.79 -13.49
N GLY A 14 22.15 3.68 -12.69
CA GLY A 14 22.66 5.04 -12.46
C GLY A 14 21.66 6.10 -12.86
N PHE A 15 22.14 7.32 -13.06
CA PHE A 15 21.30 8.48 -13.39
C PHE A 15 21.87 9.29 -14.56
N GLU A 16 22.98 8.86 -15.15
CA GLU A 16 23.65 9.52 -16.28
C GLU A 16 23.37 8.77 -17.57
N GLY A 17 23.19 9.50 -18.66
CA GLY A 17 23.00 8.97 -19.99
C GLY A 17 21.81 9.57 -20.72
N PRO A 18 21.68 9.27 -22.02
CA PRO A 18 20.52 9.68 -22.80
C PRO A 18 19.30 8.84 -22.40
N GLY A 19 18.16 9.48 -22.18
CA GLY A 19 16.92 8.78 -21.90
C GLY A 19 16.18 9.29 -20.65
N LEU A 20 15.30 8.47 -20.13
CA LEU A 20 14.49 8.77 -18.94
C LEU A 20 15.13 8.18 -17.68
N ALA A 21 15.49 9.05 -16.74
CA ALA A 21 15.89 8.61 -15.41
C ALA A 21 14.68 8.10 -14.63
N VAL A 22 14.73 6.87 -14.16
CA VAL A 22 13.65 6.23 -13.39
C VAL A 22 14.16 5.88 -12.00
N MET A 23 13.47 6.41 -10.99
CA MET A 23 13.72 6.07 -9.60
C MET A 23 12.74 4.96 -9.18
N ALA A 24 13.13 3.70 -9.40
CA ALA A 24 12.35 2.54 -9.00
C ALA A 24 12.82 2.04 -7.63
N VAL A 25 12.25 2.59 -6.58
CA VAL A 25 12.58 2.26 -5.19
C VAL A 25 11.35 1.68 -4.51
N GLY A 26 11.47 0.48 -3.94
CA GLY A 26 10.36 -0.22 -3.30
C GLY A 26 9.80 0.46 -2.04
N ASN A 27 10.61 1.28 -1.39
CA ASN A 27 10.22 2.06 -0.21
C ASN A 27 10.48 3.55 -0.42
N LEU A 28 9.81 4.12 -1.40
CA LEU A 28 9.95 5.53 -1.77
C LEU A 28 9.69 6.51 -0.61
N PRO A 29 8.72 6.28 0.30
CA PRO A 29 8.49 7.15 1.44
C PRO A 29 9.71 7.35 2.35
N CYS A 30 10.66 6.43 2.38
CA CYS A 30 11.89 6.59 3.16
C CYS A 30 12.82 7.69 2.64
N GLU A 31 12.64 8.18 1.43
CA GLU A 31 13.41 9.31 0.88
C GLU A 31 12.98 10.65 1.49
N LEU A 32 11.72 10.75 1.91
CA LEU A 32 11.13 11.90 2.60
C LEU A 32 10.33 11.40 3.82
N PRO A 33 10.98 10.81 4.83
CA PRO A 33 10.30 10.04 5.87
C PRO A 33 9.39 10.89 6.76
N ARG A 34 9.79 12.12 7.02
CA ARG A 34 9.00 13.03 7.86
C ARG A 34 7.70 13.41 7.18
N GLU A 35 7.78 13.90 5.96
CA GLU A 35 6.64 14.36 5.17
C GLU A 35 5.70 13.19 4.85
N ALA A 36 6.25 12.03 4.52
CA ALA A 36 5.47 10.83 4.28
C ALA A 36 4.71 10.38 5.54
N SER A 37 5.36 10.41 6.70
CA SER A 37 4.73 10.03 7.97
C SER A 37 3.65 11.03 8.40
N GLU A 38 3.89 12.32 8.25
CA GLU A 38 2.92 13.37 8.55
C GLU A 38 1.67 13.22 7.66
N THR A 39 1.86 13.09 6.35
CA THR A 39 0.77 12.91 5.39
C THR A 39 -0.05 11.64 5.66
N PHE A 40 0.62 10.52 5.92
CA PHE A 40 -0.04 9.26 6.25
C PHE A 40 -0.85 9.38 7.55
N SER A 41 -0.26 10.00 8.58
CA SER A 41 -0.91 10.22 9.87
C SER A 41 -2.17 11.09 9.73
N GLU A 42 -2.09 12.18 9.00
CA GLU A 42 -3.22 13.06 8.73
C GLU A 42 -4.35 12.34 7.97
N ALA A 43 -3.99 11.51 6.98
CA ALA A 43 -4.96 10.75 6.20
C ALA A 43 -5.64 9.65 7.02
N LEU A 44 -4.92 9.01 7.95
CA LEU A 44 -5.43 7.91 8.77
C LEU A 44 -6.23 8.39 9.99
N LEU A 45 -5.85 9.52 10.58
CA LEU A 45 -6.41 10.02 11.84
C LEU A 45 -7.94 10.07 11.86
N PRO A 46 -8.66 10.49 10.81
CA PRO A 46 -10.12 10.52 10.81
C PRO A 46 -10.78 9.15 11.02
N PHE A 47 -10.08 8.06 10.70
CA PHE A 47 -10.59 6.69 10.84
C PHE A 47 -10.28 6.05 12.20
N VAL A 48 -9.35 6.60 12.96
CA VAL A 48 -8.90 6.02 14.24
C VAL A 48 -10.04 5.84 15.24
N PRO A 49 -10.95 6.81 15.46
CA PRO A 49 -12.06 6.63 16.40
C PRO A 49 -13.01 5.50 15.99
N ALA A 50 -13.27 5.33 14.70
CA ALA A 50 -14.10 4.26 14.18
C ALA A 50 -13.44 2.89 14.35
N LEU A 51 -12.13 2.79 14.08
CA LEU A 51 -11.34 1.59 14.34
C LEU A 51 -11.34 1.20 15.83
N ALA A 52 -11.20 2.18 16.71
CA ALA A 52 -11.22 1.95 18.15
C ALA A 52 -12.58 1.46 18.68
N ARG A 53 -13.67 1.81 18.02
CA ARG A 53 -15.03 1.40 18.39
C ARG A 53 -15.52 0.16 17.66
N ALA A 54 -14.80 -0.32 16.65
CA ALA A 54 -15.19 -1.48 15.87
C ALA A 54 -15.29 -2.73 16.75
N ASP A 55 -16.32 -3.53 16.51
CA ASP A 55 -16.48 -4.82 17.16
C ASP A 55 -15.79 -5.91 16.33
N LEU A 56 -14.60 -6.30 16.75
CA LEU A 56 -13.77 -7.30 16.07
C LEU A 56 -14.30 -8.74 16.24
N THR A 57 -15.34 -8.93 17.05
CA THR A 57 -16.00 -10.24 17.25
C THR A 57 -17.13 -10.47 16.23
N GLU A 58 -17.62 -9.40 15.61
CA GLU A 58 -18.65 -9.45 14.58
C GLU A 58 -18.08 -9.76 13.20
N ASP A 59 -18.97 -10.01 12.24
CA ASP A 59 -18.59 -10.14 10.84
C ASP A 59 -18.08 -8.82 10.27
N LEU A 60 -17.26 -8.88 9.23
CA LEU A 60 -16.64 -7.70 8.62
C LEU A 60 -17.71 -6.64 8.21
N GLU A 61 -18.87 -7.07 7.73
CA GLU A 61 -19.95 -6.19 7.31
C GLU A 61 -20.65 -5.47 8.49
N THR A 62 -20.68 -6.09 9.66
CA THR A 62 -21.39 -5.59 10.84
C THR A 62 -20.48 -5.03 11.93
N ALA A 63 -19.17 -5.08 11.73
CA ALA A 63 -18.18 -4.62 12.72
C ALA A 63 -18.18 -3.10 12.96
N GLY A 64 -18.87 -2.31 12.14
CA GLY A 64 -18.94 -0.85 12.27
C GLY A 64 -17.75 -0.11 11.65
N LEU A 65 -17.03 -0.74 10.72
CA LEU A 65 -15.94 -0.10 10.02
C LEU A 65 -16.43 0.80 8.88
N PRO A 66 -15.81 1.99 8.69
CA PRO A 66 -16.05 2.81 7.51
C PRO A 66 -15.68 2.08 6.22
N ASP A 67 -16.37 2.38 5.12
CA ASP A 67 -16.14 1.71 3.83
C ASP A 67 -14.69 1.72 3.34
N PRO A 68 -13.93 2.82 3.42
CA PRO A 68 -12.52 2.79 3.02
C PRO A 68 -11.68 1.79 3.83
N ILE A 69 -11.92 1.69 5.13
CA ILE A 69 -11.23 0.75 6.02
C ILE A 69 -11.68 -0.66 5.71
N LYS A 70 -12.97 -0.90 5.60
CA LYS A 70 -13.53 -2.23 5.29
C LYS A 70 -12.95 -2.81 3.99
N ARG A 71 -12.86 -2.00 2.94
CA ARG A 71 -12.25 -2.41 1.66
C ARG A 71 -10.74 -2.63 1.72
N SER A 72 -10.06 -2.08 2.72
CA SER A 72 -8.62 -2.29 2.91
C SER A 72 -8.30 -3.52 3.77
N VAL A 73 -9.29 -4.17 4.34
CA VAL A 73 -9.08 -5.38 5.15
C VAL A 73 -8.69 -6.55 4.27
N ILE A 74 -7.52 -7.11 4.52
CA ILE A 74 -7.00 -8.29 3.81
C ILE A 74 -7.43 -9.55 4.55
N LEU A 75 -7.24 -9.57 5.87
CA LEU A 75 -7.56 -10.70 6.75
C LEU A 75 -8.55 -10.26 7.82
N TRP A 76 -9.60 -11.05 8.01
CA TRP A 76 -10.57 -10.87 9.07
C TRP A 76 -10.81 -12.19 9.79
N ARG A 77 -10.54 -12.20 11.09
CA ARG A 77 -10.69 -13.39 11.94
C ARG A 77 -9.98 -14.65 11.40
N GLY A 78 -8.82 -14.44 10.77
CA GLY A 78 -7.99 -15.53 10.25
C GLY A 78 -8.32 -15.97 8.83
N GLU A 79 -9.34 -15.37 8.20
CA GLU A 79 -9.73 -15.67 6.81
C GLU A 79 -9.51 -14.45 5.91
N PHE A 80 -9.22 -14.69 4.65
CA PHE A 80 -9.12 -13.61 3.68
C PHE A 80 -10.47 -12.93 3.46
N ALA A 81 -10.45 -11.59 3.41
CA ALA A 81 -11.61 -10.85 2.94
C ALA A 81 -11.91 -11.22 1.47
N PRO A 82 -13.19 -11.17 1.03
CA PRO A 82 -13.57 -11.67 -0.31
C PRO A 82 -12.73 -11.09 -1.46
N GLU A 83 -12.40 -9.80 -1.41
CA GLU A 83 -11.61 -9.13 -2.44
C GLU A 83 -10.14 -9.60 -2.50
N PHE A 84 -9.64 -10.21 -1.42
CA PHE A 84 -8.26 -10.69 -1.30
C PHE A 84 -8.16 -12.23 -1.29
N SER A 85 -9.24 -12.95 -1.57
CA SER A 85 -9.27 -14.41 -1.58
C SER A 85 -8.26 -15.04 -2.53
N TYR A 86 -7.92 -14.36 -3.63
CA TYR A 86 -6.90 -14.80 -4.58
C TYR A 86 -5.51 -14.96 -3.96
N MET A 87 -5.24 -14.27 -2.85
CA MET A 87 -3.93 -14.36 -2.16
C MET A 87 -3.69 -15.74 -1.56
N SER A 88 -4.74 -16.53 -1.32
CA SER A 88 -4.62 -17.90 -0.80
C SER A 88 -3.80 -18.82 -1.71
N GLU A 89 -3.77 -18.54 -3.02
CA GLU A 89 -3.00 -19.31 -4.01
C GLU A 89 -1.49 -19.19 -3.80
N PHE A 90 -1.04 -18.10 -3.16
CA PHE A 90 0.37 -17.83 -2.89
C PHE A 90 0.85 -18.33 -1.52
N LEU A 91 -0.08 -18.79 -0.68
CA LEU A 91 0.22 -19.37 0.64
C LEU A 91 0.34 -20.89 0.50
N LYS A 92 1.50 -21.33 0.10
CA LYS A 92 1.81 -22.78 -0.02
C LYS A 92 2.90 -23.16 0.94
#